data_b27705ed6390a7abb382ba54b72bab54
#
_entry.id   b27705ed6390a7abb382ba54b72bab54
#
_cell.length_a   1.000
_cell.length_b   1.000
_cell.length_c   1.000
_cell.angle_alpha   90.00
_cell.angle_beta   90.00
_cell.angle_gamma   90.00
#
_symmetry.space_group_name_H-M   'P 1'
#
loop_
_entity.id
_entity.type
_entity.pdbx_description
1 polymer ?
#
loop_
_entity_poly.entity_id
_entity_poly.type
_entity_poly.pdbx_seq_one_letter_code
_entity_poly.pdbx_strand_id
1 'polypeptide(L)'
;MTTPFKRVHLIVMDSVGIGEAPDAAAFNDEGSHTLKHTLEGFNQSLPNLEKLGLGNIEDLPVVNKVEQPGAFFTKLSEASVGKDTMTGHWEIMGLNIMQPFKVYPNGFPDELIQEIEEMTGRKVVANKPASGTAIIDELGEHQMKTGDLIVYTSADPVLQIAAHEDIIPLEELYDICEKVRELTKDPKYLIGRVIARPYVGEPGNFTRTSNRHDYALKPFGKTVMNTLKDHDYDVIAIGKINDIYDGEGVTEAIRTKNNMDGMDQLINVVKKDFNGISFLNLVDFDALYGHRRDKDGYAQAIKDFDERLPELIDHLQEDDLVIITADHGNDPIAEGTDHTREYIPVLMFSPKICLLYTSDAADEEDS
;
A
#
# COMPACT_ATOMS: atom_id res chain seq x y z
N MET A 1 -15.34 -30.37 -2.84
CA MET A 1 -14.71 -29.77 -4.04
C MET A 1 -13.22 -29.71 -3.76
N THR A 2 -12.39 -30.27 -4.62
CA THR A 2 -10.95 -30.11 -4.51
C THR A 2 -10.62 -28.69 -4.94
N THR A 3 -9.97 -27.89 -4.09
CA THR A 3 -9.49 -26.57 -4.46
C THR A 3 -8.46 -26.73 -5.60
N PRO A 4 -8.55 -25.92 -6.68
CA PRO A 4 -7.59 -26.05 -7.79
C PRO A 4 -6.16 -25.69 -7.37
N PHE A 5 -5.99 -24.84 -6.34
CA PHE A 5 -4.72 -24.43 -5.77
C PHE A 5 -4.72 -24.64 -4.26
N LYS A 6 -3.57 -25.02 -3.72
CA LYS A 6 -3.35 -25.14 -2.27
C LYS A 6 -2.88 -23.81 -1.68
N ARG A 7 -1.99 -23.10 -2.41
CA ARG A 7 -1.39 -21.85 -1.96
C ARG A 7 -1.55 -20.77 -3.03
N VAL A 8 -1.85 -19.57 -2.57
CA VAL A 8 -1.89 -18.37 -3.41
C VAL A 8 -0.81 -17.40 -2.91
N HIS A 9 0.02 -16.92 -3.81
CA HIS A 9 1.05 -15.93 -3.54
C HIS A 9 0.64 -14.63 -4.23
N LEU A 10 0.08 -13.68 -3.45
CA LEU A 10 -0.35 -12.37 -3.93
C LEU A 10 0.75 -11.35 -3.68
N ILE A 11 1.23 -10.72 -4.74
CA ILE A 11 2.29 -9.71 -4.73
C ILE A 11 1.69 -8.40 -5.22
N VAL A 12 1.69 -7.39 -4.37
CA VAL A 12 1.30 -6.02 -4.74
C VAL A 12 2.56 -5.18 -4.90
N MET A 13 2.78 -4.73 -6.13
CA MET A 13 3.76 -3.70 -6.46
C MET A 13 3.09 -2.35 -6.17
N ASP A 14 3.27 -1.84 -4.95
CA ASP A 14 2.58 -0.66 -4.42
C ASP A 14 2.71 0.53 -5.40
N SER A 15 1.57 1.04 -5.86
CA SER A 15 1.45 2.16 -6.79
C SER A 15 1.87 1.93 -8.26
N VAL A 16 2.14 0.70 -8.70
CA VAL A 16 2.59 0.44 -10.10
C VAL A 16 1.39 0.36 -11.05
N GLY A 17 0.75 1.49 -11.31
CA GLY A 17 -0.39 1.61 -12.26
C GLY A 17 0.01 1.43 -13.73
N ILE A 18 -0.99 1.17 -14.58
CA ILE A 18 -0.83 0.91 -16.03
C ILE A 18 -1.86 1.69 -16.86
N GLY A 19 -1.74 3.00 -16.84
CA GLY A 19 -2.54 3.94 -17.65
C GLY A 19 -3.80 4.42 -16.95
N GLU A 20 -4.26 5.59 -17.37
CA GLU A 20 -5.42 6.27 -16.79
C GLU A 20 -6.67 5.38 -16.70
N ALA A 21 -7.32 5.39 -15.53
CA ALA A 21 -8.60 4.72 -15.34
C ALA A 21 -9.74 5.47 -16.07
N PRO A 22 -10.89 4.83 -16.33
CA PRO A 22 -12.00 5.48 -17.04
C PRO A 22 -12.55 6.71 -16.33
N ASP A 23 -12.34 6.85 -15.04
CA ASP A 23 -12.78 7.95 -14.19
C ASP A 23 -11.63 8.88 -13.76
N ALA A 24 -10.44 8.75 -14.36
CA ALA A 24 -9.25 9.55 -14.03
C ALA A 24 -9.51 11.07 -14.10
N ALA A 25 -10.35 11.54 -15.04
CA ALA A 25 -10.75 12.93 -15.14
C ALA A 25 -11.42 13.50 -13.87
N ALA A 26 -12.13 12.67 -13.11
CA ALA A 26 -12.74 13.06 -11.86
C ALA A 26 -11.71 13.31 -10.73
N PHE A 27 -10.49 12.81 -10.91
CA PHE A 27 -9.36 12.95 -9.99
C PHE A 27 -8.28 13.93 -10.50
N ASN A 28 -8.47 14.53 -11.68
CA ASN A 28 -7.49 15.33 -12.41
C ASN A 28 -6.22 14.53 -12.79
N ASP A 29 -6.38 13.23 -13.04
CA ASP A 29 -5.30 12.30 -13.33
C ASP A 29 -5.30 11.85 -14.81
N GLU A 30 -5.94 12.64 -15.71
CA GLU A 30 -5.94 12.38 -17.14
C GLU A 30 -4.52 12.31 -17.70
N GLY A 31 -4.26 11.31 -18.52
CA GLY A 31 -2.94 11.06 -19.11
C GLY A 31 -1.95 10.38 -18.16
N SER A 32 -2.33 10.04 -16.94
CA SER A 32 -1.45 9.32 -16.01
C SER A 32 -1.13 7.90 -16.52
N HIS A 33 0.12 7.49 -16.33
CA HIS A 33 0.57 6.16 -16.70
C HIS A 33 1.88 5.80 -16.00
N THR A 34 1.79 5.34 -14.77
CA THR A 34 2.96 5.07 -13.91
C THR A 34 4.01 4.20 -14.60
N LEU A 35 3.67 3.02 -15.10
CA LEU A 35 4.62 2.11 -15.76
C LEU A 35 5.28 2.73 -17.00
N LYS A 36 4.49 3.33 -17.89
CA LYS A 36 5.02 3.91 -19.14
C LYS A 36 5.97 5.05 -18.86
N HIS A 37 5.54 6.02 -18.06
CA HIS A 37 6.35 7.20 -17.77
C HIS A 37 7.58 6.85 -16.95
N THR A 38 7.49 5.87 -16.04
CA THR A 38 8.66 5.34 -15.32
C THR A 38 9.69 4.73 -16.28
N LEU A 39 9.24 3.95 -17.27
CA LEU A 39 10.13 3.23 -18.19
C LEU A 39 10.60 4.07 -19.38
N GLU A 40 10.03 5.25 -19.63
CA GLU A 40 10.51 6.16 -20.68
C GLU A 40 11.95 6.63 -20.44
N GLY A 41 12.83 6.30 -21.37
CA GLY A 41 14.26 6.60 -21.27
C GLY A 41 15.07 5.60 -20.45
N PHE A 42 14.43 4.64 -19.80
CA PHE A 42 15.12 3.51 -19.18
C PHE A 42 15.72 2.62 -20.27
N ASN A 43 16.96 2.16 -20.11
CA ASN A 43 17.71 1.46 -21.14
C ASN A 43 18.01 0.00 -20.85
N GLN A 44 17.38 -0.56 -19.81
CA GLN A 44 17.51 -1.96 -19.43
C GLN A 44 16.20 -2.71 -19.71
N SER A 45 16.30 -3.96 -20.16
CA SER A 45 15.13 -4.81 -20.41
C SER A 45 14.60 -5.43 -19.12
N LEU A 46 13.32 -5.81 -19.15
CA LEU A 46 12.60 -6.52 -18.08
C LEU A 46 12.18 -7.91 -18.59
N PRO A 47 13.14 -8.83 -18.83
CA PRO A 47 12.90 -10.06 -19.59
C PRO A 47 11.93 -11.03 -18.91
N ASN A 48 11.81 -10.99 -17.59
CA ASN A 48 10.93 -11.91 -16.86
C ASN A 48 9.48 -11.40 -16.86
N LEU A 49 9.26 -10.11 -16.63
CA LEU A 49 7.94 -9.46 -16.76
C LEU A 49 7.47 -9.49 -18.23
N GLU A 50 8.37 -9.31 -19.20
CA GLU A 50 8.09 -9.49 -20.63
C GLU A 50 7.61 -10.89 -20.91
N LYS A 51 8.35 -11.92 -20.46
CA LYS A 51 7.98 -13.34 -20.61
C LYS A 51 6.63 -13.69 -19.97
N LEU A 52 6.28 -13.05 -18.87
CA LEU A 52 4.96 -13.20 -18.23
C LEU A 52 3.84 -12.51 -19.01
N GLY A 53 4.14 -11.60 -19.93
CA GLY A 53 3.17 -10.93 -20.78
C GLY A 53 2.79 -9.52 -20.32
N LEU A 54 3.62 -8.84 -19.55
CA LEU A 54 3.35 -7.45 -19.15
C LEU A 54 3.16 -6.54 -20.37
N GLY A 55 4.01 -6.67 -21.41
CA GLY A 55 3.88 -5.91 -22.66
C GLY A 55 2.65 -6.30 -23.51
N ASN A 56 1.97 -7.40 -23.18
CA ASN A 56 0.72 -7.79 -23.85
C ASN A 56 -0.50 -7.04 -23.29
N ILE A 57 -0.40 -6.51 -22.06
CA ILE A 57 -1.47 -5.68 -21.47
C ILE A 57 -1.57 -4.34 -22.21
N GLU A 58 -0.42 -3.69 -22.42
CA GLU A 58 -0.31 -2.39 -23.06
C GLU A 58 1.09 -2.19 -23.65
N ASP A 59 1.23 -1.27 -24.63
CA ASP A 59 2.52 -0.94 -25.20
C ASP A 59 3.37 -0.14 -24.21
N LEU A 60 4.44 -0.76 -23.73
CA LEU A 60 5.35 -0.19 -22.73
C LEU A 60 6.76 -0.03 -23.30
N PRO A 61 7.52 1.01 -22.87
CA PRO A 61 8.95 1.08 -23.18
C PRO A 61 9.69 -0.13 -22.61
N VAL A 62 10.68 -0.63 -23.31
CA VAL A 62 11.60 -1.71 -22.94
C VAL A 62 10.96 -3.06 -22.56
N VAL A 63 9.65 -3.22 -22.80
CA VAL A 63 8.89 -4.47 -22.57
C VAL A 63 8.11 -4.83 -23.82
N ASN A 64 8.52 -5.88 -24.54
CA ASN A 64 7.88 -6.28 -25.79
C ASN A 64 6.67 -7.18 -25.54
N LYS A 65 5.80 -7.24 -26.55
CA LYS A 65 4.76 -8.28 -26.61
C LYS A 65 5.39 -9.62 -26.91
N VAL A 66 4.86 -10.66 -26.31
CA VAL A 66 5.27 -12.06 -26.57
C VAL A 66 4.10 -12.85 -27.15
N GLU A 67 4.38 -13.76 -28.08
CA GLU A 67 3.34 -14.60 -28.71
C GLU A 67 2.72 -15.59 -27.73
N GLN A 68 3.53 -16.10 -26.82
CA GLN A 68 3.12 -17.08 -25.80
C GLN A 68 3.48 -16.57 -24.40
N PRO A 69 2.63 -15.74 -23.81
CA PRO A 69 2.86 -15.24 -22.46
C PRO A 69 2.81 -16.36 -21.42
N GLY A 70 3.73 -16.31 -20.47
CA GLY A 70 3.83 -17.28 -19.38
C GLY A 70 2.78 -17.10 -18.27
N ALA A 71 1.94 -16.07 -18.37
CA ALA A 71 0.89 -15.77 -17.41
C ALA A 71 -0.40 -15.37 -18.13
N PHE A 72 -1.53 -15.53 -17.46
CA PHE A 72 -2.73 -14.77 -17.79
C PHE A 72 -2.49 -13.32 -17.45
N PHE A 73 -2.86 -12.43 -18.34
CA PHE A 73 -2.63 -11.00 -18.19
C PHE A 73 -3.90 -10.19 -18.45
N THR A 74 -4.10 -9.16 -17.67
CA THR A 74 -5.17 -8.18 -17.86
C THR A 74 -4.83 -6.89 -17.11
N LYS A 75 -5.67 -5.86 -17.26
CA LYS A 75 -5.70 -4.72 -16.36
C LYS A 75 -7.09 -4.57 -15.78
N LEU A 76 -7.17 -4.10 -14.53
CA LEU A 76 -8.42 -3.88 -13.80
C LEU A 76 -8.53 -2.41 -13.41
N SER A 77 -9.76 -1.89 -13.36
CA SER A 77 -10.05 -0.58 -12.77
C SER A 77 -10.59 -0.78 -11.35
N GLU A 78 -10.23 0.11 -10.44
CA GLU A 78 -10.83 0.14 -9.12
C GLU A 78 -12.31 0.49 -9.20
N ALA A 79 -13.13 -0.23 -8.45
CA ALA A 79 -14.54 0.10 -8.24
C ALA A 79 -14.76 1.03 -7.05
N SER A 80 -13.82 1.04 -6.11
CA SER A 80 -13.80 1.96 -4.98
C SER A 80 -13.53 3.40 -5.44
N VAL A 81 -13.99 4.36 -4.64
CA VAL A 81 -13.89 5.80 -4.98
C VAL A 81 -12.62 6.49 -4.42
N GLY A 82 -11.70 5.74 -3.87
CA GLY A 82 -10.37 6.22 -3.43
C GLY A 82 -9.28 5.88 -4.44
N LYS A 83 -8.09 6.42 -4.23
CA LYS A 83 -6.86 6.08 -4.95
C LYS A 83 -5.67 5.94 -4.00
N ASP A 84 -5.94 5.52 -2.77
CA ASP A 84 -4.94 5.35 -1.73
C ASP A 84 -4.68 3.88 -1.43
N THR A 85 -3.53 3.59 -0.81
CA THR A 85 -3.07 2.24 -0.51
C THR A 85 -4.10 1.42 0.28
N MET A 86 -4.81 2.01 1.26
CA MET A 86 -5.82 1.28 2.02
C MET A 86 -7.01 0.89 1.14
N THR A 87 -7.49 1.83 0.32
CA THR A 87 -8.59 1.60 -0.62
C THR A 87 -8.28 0.45 -1.57
N GLY A 88 -7.16 0.52 -2.29
CA GLY A 88 -6.79 -0.51 -3.26
C GLY A 88 -6.56 -1.88 -2.62
N HIS A 89 -5.84 -1.95 -1.50
CA HIS A 89 -5.63 -3.21 -0.80
C HIS A 89 -6.92 -3.83 -0.26
N TRP A 90 -7.82 -3.03 0.33
CA TRP A 90 -9.09 -3.55 0.83
C TRP A 90 -9.99 -4.05 -0.29
N GLU A 91 -9.99 -3.35 -1.45
CA GLU A 91 -10.73 -3.81 -2.62
C GLU A 91 -10.18 -5.13 -3.19
N ILE A 92 -8.85 -5.30 -3.27
CA ILE A 92 -8.22 -6.57 -3.65
C ILE A 92 -8.73 -7.73 -2.78
N MET A 93 -9.02 -7.47 -1.50
CA MET A 93 -9.59 -8.46 -0.57
C MET A 93 -11.12 -8.44 -0.47
N GLY A 94 -11.80 -7.83 -1.46
CA GLY A 94 -13.25 -7.92 -1.64
C GLY A 94 -14.07 -6.89 -0.85
N LEU A 95 -13.44 -5.81 -0.36
CA LEU A 95 -14.13 -4.76 0.38
C LEU A 95 -14.10 -3.44 -0.39
N ASN A 96 -15.19 -3.13 -1.11
CA ASN A 96 -15.30 -1.88 -1.86
C ASN A 96 -15.53 -0.68 -0.95
N ILE A 97 -14.78 0.39 -1.18
CA ILE A 97 -14.87 1.65 -0.45
C ILE A 97 -15.64 2.66 -1.29
N MET A 98 -16.91 2.89 -0.90
CA MET A 98 -17.81 3.82 -1.61
C MET A 98 -17.74 5.24 -1.06
N GLN A 99 -17.01 5.49 0.03
CA GLN A 99 -16.76 6.79 0.60
C GLN A 99 -15.26 6.97 0.82
N PRO A 100 -14.60 7.87 0.07
CA PRO A 100 -13.15 8.02 0.14
C PRO A 100 -12.73 8.55 1.51
N PHE A 101 -11.54 8.18 1.95
CA PHE A 101 -10.91 8.82 3.10
C PHE A 101 -10.73 10.30 2.84
N LYS A 102 -10.92 11.10 3.89
CA LYS A 102 -10.80 12.55 3.75
C LYS A 102 -9.37 12.99 3.97
N VAL A 103 -8.87 13.79 3.03
CA VAL A 103 -7.63 14.56 3.17
C VAL A 103 -7.94 15.98 3.59
N TYR A 104 -7.02 16.60 4.31
CA TYR A 104 -7.24 17.92 4.91
C TYR A 104 -6.12 18.90 4.53
N PRO A 105 -6.06 19.34 3.26
CA PRO A 105 -4.96 20.16 2.75
C PRO A 105 -4.85 21.53 3.41
N ASN A 106 -5.90 21.99 4.11
CA ASN A 106 -5.92 23.26 4.84
C ASN A 106 -6.00 23.08 6.37
N GLY A 107 -5.75 21.87 6.88
CA GLY A 107 -5.99 21.50 8.28
C GLY A 107 -7.39 20.94 8.52
N PHE A 108 -7.60 20.38 9.69
CA PHE A 108 -8.86 19.76 10.11
C PHE A 108 -9.94 20.81 10.41
N PRO A 109 -11.24 20.46 10.29
CA PRO A 109 -12.33 21.35 10.69
C PRO A 109 -12.22 21.76 12.15
N ASP A 110 -12.58 23.02 12.45
CA ASP A 110 -12.56 23.57 13.80
C ASP A 110 -13.36 22.72 14.79
N GLU A 111 -14.46 22.11 14.35
CA GLU A 111 -15.28 21.20 15.13
C GLU A 111 -14.51 19.96 15.60
N LEU A 112 -13.72 19.34 14.73
CA LEU A 112 -12.88 18.20 15.12
C LEU A 112 -11.82 18.62 16.15
N ILE A 113 -11.19 19.77 15.93
CA ILE A 113 -10.20 20.32 16.87
C ILE A 113 -10.84 20.58 18.23
N GLN A 114 -12.03 21.18 18.26
CA GLN A 114 -12.76 21.43 19.50
C GLN A 114 -13.12 20.13 20.23
N GLU A 115 -13.60 19.12 19.52
CA GLU A 115 -13.92 17.80 20.09
C GLU A 115 -12.66 17.14 20.69
N ILE A 116 -11.50 17.26 20.03
CA ILE A 116 -10.21 16.76 20.55
C ILE A 116 -9.83 17.51 21.83
N GLU A 117 -9.94 18.85 21.85
CA GLU A 117 -9.63 19.67 23.02
C GLU A 117 -10.54 19.33 24.21
N GLU A 118 -11.84 19.20 23.99
CA GLU A 118 -12.82 18.84 25.02
C GLU A 118 -12.57 17.44 25.60
N MET A 119 -12.26 16.49 24.73
CA MET A 119 -12.03 15.08 25.11
C MET A 119 -10.72 14.89 25.89
N THR A 120 -9.67 15.66 25.53
CA THR A 120 -8.34 15.51 26.11
C THR A 120 -8.05 16.48 27.24
N GLY A 121 -8.80 17.56 27.32
CA GLY A 121 -8.54 18.69 28.24
C GLY A 121 -7.28 19.48 27.88
N ARG A 122 -6.70 19.27 26.70
CA ARG A 122 -5.50 19.93 26.20
C ARG A 122 -5.83 20.77 24.99
N LYS A 123 -5.15 21.92 24.86
CA LYS A 123 -5.27 22.74 23.65
C LYS A 123 -4.53 22.09 22.47
N VAL A 124 -5.03 22.36 21.27
CA VAL A 124 -4.42 21.95 20.01
C VAL A 124 -3.69 23.13 19.38
N VAL A 125 -2.46 22.89 18.96
CA VAL A 125 -1.65 23.84 18.19
C VAL A 125 -1.26 23.23 16.86
N ALA A 126 -0.98 24.05 15.88
CA ALA A 126 -0.66 23.79 14.50
C ALA A 126 -1.91 23.67 13.60
N ASN A 127 -2.60 22.55 13.57
CA ASN A 127 -3.73 22.25 12.67
C ASN A 127 -3.47 22.65 11.21
N LYS A 128 -2.39 22.13 10.64
CA LYS A 128 -1.95 22.42 9.25
C LYS A 128 -1.20 21.23 8.65
N PRO A 129 -1.07 21.16 7.32
CA PRO A 129 -0.13 20.25 6.69
C PRO A 129 1.31 20.63 7.06
N ALA A 130 2.12 19.66 7.47
CA ALA A 130 3.51 19.89 7.84
C ALA A 130 4.38 18.64 7.78
N SER A 131 5.68 18.84 7.59
CA SER A 131 6.69 17.81 7.89
C SER A 131 6.79 17.61 9.40
N GLY A 132 6.80 16.38 9.86
CA GLY A 132 6.88 16.06 11.29
C GLY A 132 8.16 16.56 11.97
N THR A 133 9.27 16.73 11.26
CA THR A 133 10.48 17.36 11.81
C THR A 133 10.31 18.87 11.93
N ALA A 134 9.89 19.51 10.85
CA ALA A 134 9.74 20.96 10.83
C ALA A 134 8.71 21.46 11.86
N ILE A 135 7.58 20.76 12.05
CA ILE A 135 6.55 21.18 13.00
C ILE A 135 7.00 21.03 14.46
N ILE A 136 7.83 20.04 14.76
CA ILE A 136 8.40 19.87 16.08
C ILE A 136 9.45 20.95 16.36
N ASP A 137 10.29 21.29 15.38
CA ASP A 137 11.24 22.40 15.50
C ASP A 137 10.52 23.74 15.70
N GLU A 138 9.37 23.97 15.03
CA GLU A 138 8.56 25.19 15.16
C GLU A 138 7.86 25.31 16.51
N LEU A 139 7.24 24.24 17.01
CA LEU A 139 6.29 24.27 18.12
C LEU A 139 6.73 23.48 19.36
N GLY A 140 7.83 22.75 19.30
CA GLY A 140 8.27 21.88 20.41
C GLY A 140 8.55 22.65 21.69
N GLU A 141 9.17 23.83 21.63
CA GLU A 141 9.39 24.67 22.81
C GLU A 141 8.07 25.17 23.43
N HIS A 142 7.09 25.54 22.59
CA HIS A 142 5.75 25.92 23.05
C HIS A 142 5.08 24.72 23.75
N GLN A 143 5.09 23.55 23.10
CA GLN A 143 4.49 22.31 23.63
C GLN A 143 5.09 21.91 24.99
N MET A 144 6.41 22.02 25.17
CA MET A 144 7.07 21.74 26.43
C MET A 144 6.62 22.68 27.57
N LYS A 145 6.28 23.96 27.25
CA LYS A 145 5.84 24.93 28.24
C LYS A 145 4.37 24.82 28.60
N THR A 146 3.53 24.40 27.67
CA THR A 146 2.06 24.44 27.82
C THR A 146 1.44 23.06 28.00
N GLY A 147 2.05 22.01 27.45
CA GLY A 147 1.46 20.69 27.38
C GLY A 147 0.37 20.56 26.32
N ASP A 148 0.30 21.50 25.36
CA ASP A 148 -0.63 21.46 24.24
C ASP A 148 -0.29 20.31 23.29
N LEU A 149 -1.25 19.87 22.47
CA LEU A 149 -1.05 18.84 21.44
C LEU A 149 -0.64 19.49 20.13
N ILE A 150 0.48 19.05 19.54
CA ILE A 150 0.85 19.45 18.17
C ILE A 150 0.10 18.54 17.20
N VAL A 151 -1.02 19.02 16.63
CA VAL A 151 -1.83 18.27 15.66
C VAL A 151 -1.55 18.77 14.25
N TYR A 152 -1.22 17.84 13.34
CA TYR A 152 -0.90 18.18 11.95
C TYR A 152 -1.27 17.03 11.02
N THR A 153 -1.29 17.30 9.72
CA THR A 153 -1.59 16.34 8.66
C THR A 153 -0.49 16.31 7.60
N SER A 154 -0.71 15.53 6.53
CA SER A 154 0.10 15.49 5.31
C SER A 154 -0.81 15.37 4.08
N ALA A 155 -0.28 15.00 2.93
CA ALA A 155 -1.08 14.70 1.73
C ALA A 155 -1.97 13.46 1.91
N ASP A 156 -1.54 12.52 2.77
CA ASP A 156 -2.32 11.32 3.10
C ASP A 156 -3.50 11.61 4.03
N PRO A 157 -4.51 10.71 4.09
CA PRO A 157 -5.64 10.81 5.01
C PRO A 157 -5.25 10.48 6.46
N VAL A 158 -4.33 11.26 7.04
CA VAL A 158 -3.75 11.03 8.36
C VAL A 158 -3.90 12.21 9.30
N LEU A 159 -4.13 11.92 10.59
CA LEU A 159 -4.05 12.86 11.70
C LEU A 159 -2.87 12.47 12.58
N GLN A 160 -1.92 13.38 12.76
CA GLN A 160 -0.71 13.12 13.54
C GLN A 160 -0.70 14.00 14.78
N ILE A 161 -0.34 13.40 15.93
CA ILE A 161 -0.25 14.09 17.22
C ILE A 161 1.17 13.96 17.73
N ALA A 162 1.92 15.07 17.76
CA ALA A 162 3.26 15.07 18.34
C ALA A 162 3.25 15.65 19.75
N ALA A 163 4.03 15.01 20.63
CA ALA A 163 4.23 15.45 22.01
C ALA A 163 5.60 15.02 22.54
N HIS A 164 6.18 15.84 23.41
CA HIS A 164 7.43 15.54 24.10
C HIS A 164 7.19 14.49 25.20
N GLU A 165 8.01 13.41 25.25
CA GLU A 165 7.79 12.28 26.15
C GLU A 165 7.86 12.65 27.64
N ASP A 166 8.65 13.66 28.02
CA ASP A 166 8.73 14.15 29.42
C ASP A 166 7.53 15.03 29.81
N ILE A 167 6.74 15.55 28.85
CA ILE A 167 5.62 16.45 29.10
C ILE A 167 4.29 15.70 29.01
N ILE A 168 4.15 14.85 28.01
CA ILE A 168 3.01 13.93 27.85
C ILE A 168 3.59 12.53 27.75
N PRO A 169 3.50 11.72 28.84
CA PRO A 169 4.00 10.36 28.86
C PRO A 169 3.41 9.52 27.72
N LEU A 170 4.14 8.53 27.24
CA LEU A 170 3.74 7.68 26.12
C LEU A 170 2.36 7.05 26.31
N GLU A 171 2.06 6.56 27.51
CA GLU A 171 0.75 5.97 27.82
C GLU A 171 -0.39 6.97 27.63
N GLU A 172 -0.19 8.23 28.05
CA GLU A 172 -1.19 9.28 27.86
C GLU A 172 -1.32 9.67 26.39
N LEU A 173 -0.20 9.79 25.64
CA LEU A 173 -0.24 10.10 24.20
C LEU A 173 -0.96 9.00 23.44
N TYR A 174 -0.74 7.74 23.79
CA TYR A 174 -1.40 6.60 23.16
C TYR A 174 -2.90 6.57 23.49
N ASP A 175 -3.31 6.80 24.71
CA ASP A 175 -4.73 6.92 25.10
C ASP A 175 -5.43 8.06 24.36
N ILE A 176 -4.77 9.22 24.22
CA ILE A 176 -5.26 10.33 23.40
C ILE A 176 -5.47 9.89 21.96
N CYS A 177 -4.46 9.25 21.33
CA CYS A 177 -4.54 8.81 19.95
C CYS A 177 -5.64 7.76 19.73
N GLU A 178 -5.83 6.84 20.67
CA GLU A 178 -6.92 5.85 20.64
C GLU A 178 -8.31 6.55 20.65
N LYS A 179 -8.50 7.49 21.55
CA LYS A 179 -9.76 8.27 21.63
C LYS A 179 -10.00 9.08 20.36
N VAL A 180 -8.97 9.73 19.83
CA VAL A 180 -9.04 10.46 18.56
C VAL A 180 -9.32 9.50 17.40
N ARG A 181 -8.78 8.26 17.43
CA ARG A 181 -9.09 7.23 16.45
C ARG A 181 -10.59 6.88 16.46
N GLU A 182 -11.19 6.69 17.64
CA GLU A 182 -12.63 6.41 17.74
C GLU A 182 -13.47 7.57 17.17
N LEU A 183 -13.13 8.80 17.52
CA LEU A 183 -13.79 9.99 17.00
C LEU A 183 -13.70 10.10 15.47
N THR A 184 -12.54 9.81 14.89
CA THR A 184 -12.27 9.98 13.45
C THR A 184 -12.75 8.82 12.59
N LYS A 185 -13.38 7.78 13.16
CA LYS A 185 -14.15 6.76 12.43
C LYS A 185 -15.46 7.31 11.88
N ASP A 186 -15.98 8.39 12.46
CA ASP A 186 -17.22 9.01 11.98
C ASP A 186 -17.06 9.37 10.49
N PRO A 187 -18.02 8.99 9.63
CA PRO A 187 -18.04 9.35 8.20
C PRO A 187 -17.88 10.85 7.95
N LYS A 188 -18.24 11.69 8.95
CA LYS A 188 -18.02 13.13 8.92
C LYS A 188 -16.54 13.50 8.80
N TYR A 189 -15.66 12.73 9.42
CA TYR A 189 -14.21 12.96 9.42
C TYR A 189 -13.46 11.93 8.58
N LEU A 190 -13.78 10.66 8.69
CA LEU A 190 -13.26 9.50 7.98
C LEU A 190 -11.76 9.59 7.66
N ILE A 191 -10.94 9.68 8.71
CA ILE A 191 -9.49 9.73 8.62
C ILE A 191 -8.95 8.31 8.60
N GLY A 192 -8.08 7.99 7.64
CA GLY A 192 -7.53 6.64 7.47
C GLY A 192 -6.63 6.19 8.63
N ARG A 193 -5.86 7.12 9.22
CA ARG A 193 -4.91 6.78 10.28
C ARG A 193 -4.70 7.91 11.26
N VAL A 194 -4.68 7.58 12.57
CA VAL A 194 -4.20 8.48 13.62
C VAL A 194 -2.79 8.01 14.03
N ILE A 195 -1.84 8.92 14.17
CA ILE A 195 -0.44 8.60 14.44
C ILE A 195 0.08 9.32 15.65
N ALA A 196 0.51 8.58 16.67
CA ALA A 196 1.30 9.11 17.78
C ALA A 196 2.74 9.37 17.31
N ARG A 197 3.21 10.60 17.49
CA ARG A 197 4.55 11.07 17.09
C ARG A 197 5.34 11.59 18.29
N PRO A 198 5.76 10.74 19.23
CA PRO A 198 6.55 11.18 20.36
C PRO A 198 7.93 11.69 19.92
N TYR A 199 8.45 12.66 20.65
CA TYR A 199 9.77 13.22 20.47
C TYR A 199 10.43 13.55 21.82
N VAL A 200 11.74 13.73 21.80
CA VAL A 200 12.59 14.11 22.93
C VAL A 200 13.55 15.21 22.51
N GLY A 201 14.30 15.76 23.48
CA GLY A 201 15.36 16.75 23.26
C GLY A 201 15.01 18.13 23.82
N GLU A 202 15.79 19.12 23.46
CA GLU A 202 15.70 20.50 23.93
C GLU A 202 15.44 21.46 22.76
N PRO A 203 14.96 22.67 22.99
CA PRO A 203 14.75 23.66 21.94
C PRO A 203 15.95 23.80 21.01
N GLY A 204 15.72 23.63 19.70
CA GLY A 204 16.73 23.64 18.66
C GLY A 204 17.45 22.30 18.40
N ASN A 205 17.11 21.25 19.17
CA ASN A 205 17.67 19.88 18.98
C ASN A 205 16.65 18.80 19.33
N PHE A 206 15.46 18.88 18.75
CA PHE A 206 14.43 17.88 18.95
C PHE A 206 14.65 16.65 18.03
N THR A 207 14.35 15.46 18.56
CA THR A 207 14.47 14.21 17.81
C THR A 207 13.22 13.36 18.04
N ARG A 208 12.61 12.87 16.93
CA ARG A 208 11.52 11.89 17.00
C ARG A 208 12.05 10.56 17.51
N THR A 209 11.31 9.93 18.40
CA THR A 209 11.67 8.63 18.94
C THR A 209 11.13 7.48 18.09
N SER A 210 11.62 6.27 18.36
CA SER A 210 11.10 5.02 17.77
C SER A 210 9.73 4.60 18.35
N ASN A 211 9.23 5.30 19.37
CA ASN A 211 7.95 5.05 20.04
C ASN A 211 6.73 5.56 19.24
N ARG A 212 6.92 5.77 17.93
CA ARG A 212 5.81 6.04 17.02
C ARG A 212 4.81 4.89 17.09
N HIS A 213 3.50 5.22 17.16
CA HIS A 213 2.44 4.24 17.08
C HIS A 213 1.34 4.71 16.13
N ASP A 214 0.94 3.83 15.21
CA ASP A 214 -0.06 4.11 14.19
C ASP A 214 -1.37 3.38 14.56
N TYR A 215 -2.47 4.14 14.65
CA TYR A 215 -3.82 3.64 14.86
C TYR A 215 -4.54 3.66 13.51
N ALA A 216 -4.44 2.58 12.76
CA ALA A 216 -5.10 2.45 11.48
C ALA A 216 -6.62 2.30 11.63
N LEU A 217 -7.36 2.63 10.59
CA LEU A 217 -8.76 2.24 10.50
C LEU A 217 -8.81 0.75 10.15
N LYS A 218 -9.53 -0.03 10.95
CA LYS A 218 -9.81 -1.43 10.60
C LYS A 218 -10.75 -1.50 9.41
N PRO A 219 -10.62 -2.52 8.56
CA PRO A 219 -11.64 -2.80 7.56
C PRO A 219 -13.04 -2.85 8.19
N PHE A 220 -13.99 -2.09 7.64
CA PHE A 220 -15.34 -2.01 8.18
C PHE A 220 -16.25 -3.18 7.79
N GLY A 221 -15.68 -4.20 7.13
CA GLY A 221 -16.35 -5.42 6.74
C GLY A 221 -15.40 -6.62 6.71
N LYS A 222 -15.98 -7.81 6.59
CA LYS A 222 -15.20 -9.03 6.40
C LYS A 222 -14.53 -9.03 5.02
N THR A 223 -13.25 -9.28 5.02
CA THR A 223 -12.43 -9.47 3.81
C THR A 223 -12.26 -10.96 3.49
N VAL A 224 -11.69 -11.26 2.33
CA VAL A 224 -11.26 -12.63 1.98
C VAL A 224 -10.29 -13.18 3.04
N MET A 225 -9.40 -12.33 3.60
CA MET A 225 -8.46 -12.74 4.65
C MET A 225 -9.19 -13.23 5.91
N ASN A 226 -10.24 -12.51 6.36
CA ASN A 226 -11.06 -12.95 7.49
C ASN A 226 -11.72 -14.30 7.19
N THR A 227 -12.25 -14.46 5.97
CA THR A 227 -12.93 -15.70 5.56
C THR A 227 -11.96 -16.90 5.53
N LEU A 228 -10.75 -16.70 5.02
CA LEU A 228 -9.71 -17.72 5.04
C LEU A 228 -9.36 -18.13 6.46
N LYS A 229 -9.09 -17.17 7.33
CA LYS A 229 -8.77 -17.41 8.75
C LYS A 229 -9.90 -18.11 9.50
N ASP A 230 -11.15 -17.73 9.26
CA ASP A 230 -12.33 -18.35 9.86
C ASP A 230 -12.52 -19.82 9.44
N HIS A 231 -11.86 -20.25 8.35
CA HIS A 231 -11.85 -21.62 7.83
C HIS A 231 -10.51 -22.34 8.03
N ASP A 232 -9.71 -21.89 8.99
CA ASP A 232 -8.41 -22.47 9.37
C ASP A 232 -7.37 -22.50 8.24
N TYR A 233 -7.47 -21.56 7.27
CA TYR A 233 -6.42 -21.32 6.29
C TYR A 233 -5.39 -20.31 6.81
N ASP A 234 -4.16 -20.46 6.36
CA ASP A 234 -3.08 -19.52 6.66
C ASP A 234 -3.26 -18.22 5.87
N VAL A 235 -3.02 -17.10 6.55
CA VAL A 235 -2.94 -15.77 5.96
C VAL A 235 -1.64 -15.13 6.41
N ILE A 236 -0.63 -15.23 5.58
CA ILE A 236 0.74 -14.78 5.87
C ILE A 236 0.94 -13.39 5.27
N ALA A 237 0.90 -12.37 6.12
CA ALA A 237 1.09 -10.98 5.74
C ALA A 237 2.58 -10.64 5.70
N ILE A 238 3.09 -10.14 4.56
CA ILE A 238 4.50 -9.77 4.36
C ILE A 238 4.58 -8.28 4.03
N GLY A 239 5.45 -7.55 4.72
CA GLY A 239 5.59 -6.12 4.58
C GLY A 239 4.51 -5.34 5.35
N LYS A 240 3.90 -4.34 4.73
CA LYS A 240 2.89 -3.48 5.37
C LYS A 240 1.49 -4.08 5.47
N ILE A 241 1.25 -5.28 4.96
CA ILE A 241 -0.10 -5.86 4.92
C ILE A 241 -0.74 -5.91 6.30
N ASN A 242 -0.01 -6.36 7.32
CA ASN A 242 -0.53 -6.38 8.69
C ASN A 242 -0.98 -5.00 9.17
N ASP A 243 -0.24 -3.94 8.82
CA ASP A 243 -0.55 -2.56 9.23
C ASP A 243 -1.72 -1.97 8.40
N ILE A 244 -1.83 -2.33 7.11
CA ILE A 244 -2.93 -1.89 6.22
C ILE A 244 -4.28 -2.45 6.69
N TYR A 245 -4.28 -3.66 7.24
CA TYR A 245 -5.49 -4.33 7.74
C TYR A 245 -5.66 -4.27 9.27
N ASP A 246 -4.74 -3.58 9.98
CA ASP A 246 -4.71 -3.51 11.44
C ASP A 246 -4.78 -4.91 12.09
N GLY A 247 -4.08 -5.90 11.49
CA GLY A 247 -4.04 -7.28 11.91
C GLY A 247 -5.30 -8.11 11.60
N GLU A 248 -6.34 -7.52 11.02
CA GLU A 248 -7.59 -8.24 10.73
C GLU A 248 -7.37 -9.32 9.66
N GLY A 249 -7.79 -10.52 9.99
CA GLY A 249 -7.67 -11.69 9.10
C GLY A 249 -6.27 -12.27 8.97
N VAL A 250 -5.25 -11.71 9.61
CA VAL A 250 -3.86 -12.18 9.56
C VAL A 250 -3.62 -13.32 10.53
N THR A 251 -2.89 -14.37 10.12
CA THR A 251 -2.45 -15.49 10.98
C THR A 251 -0.96 -15.42 11.30
N GLU A 252 -0.12 -14.94 10.37
CA GLU A 252 1.31 -14.70 10.55
C GLU A 252 1.69 -13.35 9.91
N ALA A 253 2.48 -12.54 10.60
CA ALA A 253 2.95 -11.26 10.09
C ALA A 253 4.48 -11.22 10.03
N ILE A 254 5.04 -10.87 8.86
CA ILE A 254 6.47 -10.79 8.60
C ILE A 254 6.80 -9.36 8.17
N ARG A 255 7.57 -8.64 8.98
CA ARG A 255 8.03 -7.29 8.66
C ARG A 255 9.17 -7.32 7.64
N THR A 256 9.23 -6.32 6.79
CA THR A 256 10.28 -6.14 5.79
C THR A 256 10.94 -4.78 5.92
N LYS A 257 12.17 -4.67 5.45
CA LYS A 257 12.97 -3.43 5.48
C LYS A 257 12.84 -2.62 4.18
N ASN A 258 12.68 -3.32 3.06
CA ASN A 258 12.59 -2.79 1.70
C ASN A 258 12.00 -3.86 0.76
N ASN A 259 11.81 -3.54 -0.52
CA ASN A 259 11.26 -4.46 -1.52
C ASN A 259 12.06 -5.75 -1.66
N MET A 260 13.39 -5.68 -1.66
CA MET A 260 14.23 -6.87 -1.83
C MET A 260 14.17 -7.81 -0.62
N ASP A 261 14.15 -7.27 0.60
CA ASP A 261 13.85 -8.05 1.81
C ASP A 261 12.43 -8.66 1.73
N GLY A 262 11.46 -7.94 1.16
CA GLY A 262 10.13 -8.46 0.87
C GLY A 262 10.15 -9.69 -0.03
N MET A 263 10.93 -9.65 -1.10
CA MET A 263 11.13 -10.80 -1.99
C MET A 263 11.85 -11.95 -1.28
N ASP A 264 12.86 -11.68 -0.45
CA ASP A 264 13.54 -12.69 0.36
C ASP A 264 12.56 -13.40 1.30
N GLN A 265 11.70 -12.64 1.99
CA GLN A 265 10.69 -13.20 2.89
C GLN A 265 9.64 -14.01 2.14
N LEU A 266 9.16 -13.55 0.99
CA LEU A 266 8.22 -14.31 0.15
C LEU A 266 8.84 -15.63 -0.30
N ILE A 267 10.06 -15.64 -0.81
CA ILE A 267 10.77 -16.84 -1.25
C ILE A 267 10.96 -17.82 -0.07
N ASN A 268 11.24 -17.30 1.13
CA ASN A 268 11.30 -18.13 2.34
C ASN A 268 9.93 -18.73 2.71
N VAL A 269 8.83 -17.99 2.50
CA VAL A 269 7.46 -18.48 2.73
C VAL A 269 7.09 -19.53 1.70
N VAL A 270 7.43 -19.34 0.41
CA VAL A 270 7.17 -20.32 -0.65
C VAL A 270 7.83 -21.68 -0.37
N LYS A 271 8.96 -21.67 0.33
CA LYS A 271 9.66 -22.92 0.76
C LYS A 271 8.99 -23.65 1.93
N LYS A 272 8.06 -22.98 2.65
CA LYS A 272 7.30 -23.60 3.75
C LYS A 272 6.11 -24.41 3.22
N ASP A 273 5.67 -25.40 4.00
CA ASP A 273 4.39 -26.08 3.76
C ASP A 273 3.29 -25.31 4.51
N PHE A 274 2.28 -24.79 3.77
CA PHE A 274 1.12 -24.13 4.33
C PHE A 274 -0.08 -24.28 3.36
N ASN A 275 -1.28 -23.92 3.82
CA ASN A 275 -2.50 -23.94 3.02
C ASN A 275 -3.24 -22.61 3.17
N GLY A 276 -3.25 -21.78 2.14
CA GLY A 276 -3.87 -20.46 2.22
C GLY A 276 -3.19 -19.43 1.31
N ILE A 277 -2.99 -18.22 1.84
CA ILE A 277 -2.45 -17.10 1.08
C ILE A 277 -1.19 -16.52 1.75
N SER A 278 -0.16 -16.22 0.96
CA SER A 278 0.85 -15.25 1.33
C SER A 278 0.60 -13.94 0.58
N PHE A 279 0.56 -12.83 1.29
CA PHE A 279 0.24 -11.52 0.76
C PHE A 279 1.40 -10.57 1.01
N LEU A 280 2.10 -10.17 -0.05
CA LEU A 280 3.26 -9.29 -0.02
C LEU A 280 2.90 -7.90 -0.55
N ASN A 281 3.25 -6.85 0.21
CA ASN A 281 3.27 -5.49 -0.27
C ASN A 281 4.72 -5.03 -0.45
N LEU A 282 5.07 -4.62 -1.68
CA LEU A 282 6.36 -4.04 -2.05
C LEU A 282 6.27 -2.52 -2.01
N VAL A 283 6.43 -1.95 -0.84
CA VAL A 283 6.08 -0.56 -0.49
C VAL A 283 7.02 0.50 -1.05
N ASP A 284 8.28 0.16 -1.39
CA ASP A 284 9.27 1.15 -1.80
C ASP A 284 8.90 1.84 -3.11
N PHE A 285 8.19 1.17 -4.01
CA PHE A 285 7.72 1.75 -5.26
C PHE A 285 6.96 3.04 -5.01
N ASP A 286 6.03 3.02 -4.07
CA ASP A 286 5.27 4.20 -3.67
C ASP A 286 6.07 5.13 -2.74
N ALA A 287 6.52 4.61 -1.60
CA ALA A 287 7.05 5.43 -0.50
C ALA A 287 8.39 6.09 -0.82
N LEU A 288 9.26 5.44 -1.60
CA LEU A 288 10.58 5.96 -1.92
C LEU A 288 10.64 6.65 -3.29
N TYR A 289 9.85 6.19 -4.27
CA TYR A 289 9.97 6.64 -5.65
C TYR A 289 8.73 7.41 -6.13
N GLY A 290 7.53 6.87 -5.98
CA GLY A 290 6.29 7.50 -6.40
C GLY A 290 6.08 8.88 -5.78
N HIS A 291 5.96 8.95 -4.46
CA HIS A 291 5.79 10.21 -3.73
C HIS A 291 6.96 11.20 -3.86
N ARG A 292 8.15 10.74 -4.25
CA ARG A 292 9.32 11.58 -4.44
C ARG A 292 9.55 11.99 -5.88
N ARG A 293 8.71 11.49 -6.80
CA ARG A 293 8.87 11.70 -8.25
C ARG A 293 10.24 11.28 -8.76
N ASP A 294 10.82 10.24 -8.12
CA ASP A 294 12.10 9.64 -8.49
C ASP A 294 11.89 8.56 -9.57
N LYS A 295 11.74 9.02 -10.81
CA LYS A 295 11.52 8.19 -11.98
C LYS A 295 12.61 7.12 -12.18
N ASP A 296 13.89 7.51 -12.04
CA ASP A 296 15.02 6.61 -12.28
C ASP A 296 15.11 5.53 -11.19
N GLY A 297 14.92 5.91 -9.92
CA GLY A 297 14.85 4.97 -8.81
C GLY A 297 13.68 4.01 -8.95
N TYR A 298 12.53 4.49 -9.42
CA TYR A 298 11.35 3.68 -9.67
C TYR A 298 11.62 2.63 -10.75
N ALA A 299 12.18 3.03 -11.90
CA ALA A 299 12.54 2.12 -13.00
C ALA A 299 13.55 1.06 -12.53
N GLN A 300 14.57 1.46 -11.76
CA GLN A 300 15.52 0.50 -11.19
C GLN A 300 14.86 -0.47 -10.22
N ALA A 301 13.94 -0.01 -9.37
CA ALA A 301 13.22 -0.90 -8.45
C ALA A 301 12.35 -1.94 -9.19
N ILE A 302 11.72 -1.57 -10.33
CA ILE A 302 11.01 -2.52 -11.19
C ILE A 302 12.00 -3.55 -11.78
N LYS A 303 13.18 -3.09 -12.20
CA LYS A 303 14.24 -3.96 -12.70
C LYS A 303 14.72 -4.95 -11.63
N ASP A 304 14.96 -4.46 -10.42
CA ASP A 304 15.38 -5.31 -9.31
C ASP A 304 14.33 -6.37 -8.99
N PHE A 305 13.04 -6.03 -9.05
CA PHE A 305 11.93 -6.99 -8.92
C PHE A 305 11.93 -8.01 -10.06
N ASP A 306 12.07 -7.57 -11.32
CA ASP A 306 12.15 -8.46 -12.48
C ASP A 306 13.24 -9.52 -12.33
N GLU A 307 14.41 -9.12 -11.82
CA GLU A 307 15.55 -10.02 -11.63
C GLU A 307 15.31 -11.08 -10.53
N ARG A 308 14.39 -10.83 -9.59
CA ARG A 308 14.06 -11.78 -8.53
C ARG A 308 12.97 -12.80 -8.92
N LEU A 309 12.24 -12.55 -10.00
CA LEU A 309 11.15 -13.45 -10.46
C LEU A 309 11.63 -14.88 -10.75
N PRO A 310 12.77 -15.14 -11.42
CA PRO A 310 13.23 -16.52 -11.65
C PRO A 310 13.43 -17.31 -10.36
N GLU A 311 14.01 -16.70 -9.33
CA GLU A 311 14.21 -17.35 -8.04
C GLU A 311 12.89 -17.72 -7.37
N LEU A 312 11.88 -16.84 -7.43
CA LEU A 312 10.54 -17.14 -6.94
C LEU A 312 9.93 -18.32 -7.71
N ILE A 313 9.97 -18.25 -9.05
CA ILE A 313 9.37 -19.27 -9.94
C ILE A 313 9.99 -20.65 -9.72
N ASP A 314 11.31 -20.73 -9.53
CA ASP A 314 12.05 -21.98 -9.31
C ASP A 314 11.66 -22.71 -8.02
N HIS A 315 11.02 -22.00 -7.06
CA HIS A 315 10.60 -22.57 -5.78
C HIS A 315 9.09 -22.87 -5.70
N LEU A 316 8.32 -22.56 -6.74
CA LEU A 316 6.88 -22.83 -6.78
C LEU A 316 6.59 -24.33 -6.82
N GLN A 317 5.54 -24.73 -6.14
CA GLN A 317 4.97 -26.06 -6.20
C GLN A 317 3.87 -26.14 -7.28
N GLU A 318 3.52 -27.34 -7.72
CA GLU A 318 2.51 -27.55 -8.76
C GLU A 318 1.16 -26.89 -8.46
N ASP A 319 0.73 -26.93 -7.20
CA ASP A 319 -0.55 -26.35 -6.73
C ASP A 319 -0.45 -24.90 -6.24
N ASP A 320 0.59 -24.16 -6.63
CA ASP A 320 0.73 -22.74 -6.34
C ASP A 320 0.10 -21.87 -7.43
N LEU A 321 -0.55 -20.79 -7.02
CA LEU A 321 -0.95 -19.69 -7.88
C LEU A 321 -0.21 -18.43 -7.47
N VAL A 322 0.46 -17.77 -8.40
CA VAL A 322 1.05 -16.44 -8.20
C VAL A 322 0.19 -15.39 -8.89
N ILE A 323 -0.08 -14.32 -8.17
CA ILE A 323 -0.78 -13.13 -8.68
C ILE A 323 0.11 -11.92 -8.42
N ILE A 324 0.53 -11.24 -9.47
CA ILE A 324 1.26 -9.97 -9.40
C ILE A 324 0.29 -8.86 -9.84
N THR A 325 0.13 -7.83 -9.00
CA THR A 325 -0.76 -6.70 -9.29
C THR A 325 -0.23 -5.42 -8.62
N ALA A 326 -0.98 -4.35 -8.74
CA ALA A 326 -0.81 -3.11 -7.98
C ALA A 326 -2.11 -2.80 -7.22
N ASP A 327 -2.09 -1.80 -6.38
CA ASP A 327 -3.25 -1.31 -5.62
C ASP A 327 -3.79 0.02 -6.16
N HIS A 328 -2.96 0.86 -6.77
CA HIS A 328 -3.28 2.14 -7.44
C HIS A 328 -2.12 2.56 -8.36
N GLY A 329 -2.16 3.78 -8.90
CA GLY A 329 -1.06 4.43 -9.60
C GLY A 329 -0.35 5.50 -8.75
N ASN A 330 0.87 5.87 -9.14
CA ASN A 330 1.57 7.04 -8.63
C ASN A 330 2.59 7.51 -9.67
N ASP A 331 2.07 8.16 -10.72
CA ASP A 331 2.84 8.55 -11.89
C ASP A 331 3.97 9.53 -11.53
N PRO A 332 5.23 9.19 -11.80
CA PRO A 332 6.38 10.01 -11.40
C PRO A 332 6.46 11.37 -12.11
N ILE A 333 5.67 11.61 -13.16
CA ILE A 333 5.60 12.90 -13.86
C ILE A 333 4.32 13.69 -13.56
N ALA A 334 3.40 13.14 -12.78
CA ALA A 334 2.18 13.86 -12.37
C ALA A 334 2.50 15.05 -11.47
N GLU A 335 1.63 16.06 -11.50
CA GLU A 335 1.75 17.22 -10.61
C GLU A 335 1.54 16.83 -9.14
N GLY A 336 2.30 17.48 -8.25
CA GLY A 336 2.20 17.22 -6.81
C GLY A 336 2.88 15.91 -6.40
N THR A 337 2.40 15.30 -5.33
CA THR A 337 2.94 14.06 -4.74
C THR A 337 1.85 13.05 -4.42
N ASP A 338 0.63 13.28 -4.88
CA ASP A 338 -0.51 12.40 -4.65
C ASP A 338 -0.49 11.20 -5.62
N HIS A 339 -1.23 10.15 -5.26
CA HIS A 339 -1.45 8.99 -6.12
C HIS A 339 -2.24 9.35 -7.37
N THR A 340 -2.15 8.52 -8.40
CA THR A 340 -2.88 8.70 -9.66
C THR A 340 -3.93 7.62 -9.86
N ARG A 341 -5.09 8.00 -10.42
CA ARG A 341 -6.23 7.11 -10.70
C ARG A 341 -5.98 6.34 -11.98
N GLU A 342 -5.47 5.13 -11.85
CA GLU A 342 -5.04 4.31 -12.98
C GLU A 342 -5.68 2.92 -12.97
N TYR A 343 -5.66 2.26 -14.12
CA TYR A 343 -5.77 0.80 -14.16
C TYR A 343 -4.59 0.18 -13.41
N ILE A 344 -4.81 -1.00 -12.83
CA ILE A 344 -3.76 -1.82 -12.22
C ILE A 344 -3.47 -3.04 -13.11
N PRO A 345 -2.19 -3.41 -13.32
CA PRO A 345 -1.84 -4.61 -14.07
C PRO A 345 -2.14 -5.86 -13.25
N VAL A 346 -2.48 -6.96 -13.92
CA VAL A 346 -2.63 -8.28 -13.30
C VAL A 346 -1.92 -9.31 -14.14
N LEU A 347 -1.00 -10.04 -13.53
CA LEU A 347 -0.33 -11.21 -14.10
C LEU A 347 -0.60 -12.41 -13.18
N MET A 348 -1.22 -13.46 -13.71
CA MET A 348 -1.54 -14.67 -12.93
C MET A 348 -0.91 -15.90 -13.60
N PHE A 349 -0.14 -16.67 -12.85
CA PHE A 349 0.49 -17.87 -13.34
C PHE A 349 0.61 -18.96 -12.28
N SER A 350 0.72 -20.18 -12.75
CA SER A 350 0.91 -21.38 -11.93
C SER A 350 1.66 -22.41 -12.74
N PRO A 351 2.54 -23.21 -12.14
CA PRO A 351 3.13 -24.35 -12.83
C PRO A 351 2.07 -25.28 -13.46
N LYS A 352 0.93 -25.44 -12.81
CA LYS A 352 -0.19 -26.26 -13.25
C LYS A 352 -0.95 -25.66 -14.45
N ILE A 353 -1.14 -24.34 -14.49
CA ILE A 353 -1.91 -23.68 -15.56
C ILE A 353 -1.12 -23.66 -16.87
N CYS A 354 0.21 -23.50 -16.85
CA CYS A 354 1.04 -23.58 -18.05
C CYS A 354 0.90 -24.92 -18.80
N LEU A 355 0.53 -26.00 -18.11
CA LEU A 355 0.29 -27.31 -18.71
C LEU A 355 -1.11 -27.43 -19.34
N LEU A 356 -2.10 -26.69 -18.84
CA LEU A 356 -3.48 -26.70 -19.35
C LEU A 356 -3.62 -25.91 -20.65
N TYR A 357 -2.89 -24.81 -20.82
CA TYR A 357 -2.99 -23.95 -22.01
C TYR A 357 -2.43 -24.59 -23.29
N THR A 358 -1.58 -25.61 -23.17
CA THR A 358 -1.01 -26.35 -24.33
C THR A 358 -1.86 -27.56 -24.77
N SER A 359 -2.83 -27.99 -23.94
CA SER A 359 -3.64 -29.19 -24.27
C SER A 359 -5.06 -28.86 -24.77
N ASP A 360 -5.70 -27.77 -24.31
CA ASP A 360 -7.08 -27.48 -24.68
C ASP A 360 -7.24 -26.63 -25.96
N ALA A 361 -6.21 -25.86 -26.34
CA ALA A 361 -6.25 -25.07 -27.58
C ALA A 361 -6.12 -25.91 -28.84
N ALA A 362 -5.70 -27.19 -28.75
CA ALA A 362 -5.56 -28.08 -29.86
C ALA A 362 -6.83 -28.92 -30.17
N ASP A 363 -7.77 -28.98 -29.23
CA ASP A 363 -8.96 -29.85 -29.36
C ASP A 363 -10.25 -29.10 -29.79
N GLU A 364 -10.26 -27.77 -29.81
CA GLU A 364 -11.44 -26.99 -30.22
C GLU A 364 -11.47 -26.59 -31.72
N GLU A 365 -10.42 -26.82 -32.49
CA GLU A 365 -10.42 -26.53 -33.95
C GLU A 365 -10.91 -27.70 -34.85
N ASP A 366 -11.26 -28.86 -34.30
CA ASP A 366 -11.70 -30.05 -35.09
C ASP A 366 -13.09 -30.59 -34.71
N SER A 367 -14.07 -29.68 -34.38
CA SER A 367 -15.48 -30.09 -34.24
C SER A 367 -16.47 -29.16 -34.92
#